data_1cfe8486fce1a12fcd91e893c58496e2
#
_entry.id   1cfe8486fce1a12fcd91e893c58496e2
#
_cell.length_a   1.000
_cell.length_b   1.000
_cell.length_c   1.000
_cell.angle_alpha   90.00
_cell.angle_beta   90.00
_cell.angle_gamma   90.00
#
_symmetry.space_group_name_H-M   'P 1'
#
loop_
_entity.id
_entity.type
_entity.pdbx_description
1 polymer ?
#
loop_
_entity_poly.entity_id
_entity_poly.type
_entity_poly.pdbx_seq_one_letter_code
_entity_poly.pdbx_strand_id
1 'polypeptide(L)'
;PYEVNKAELVRKIDEIHFNRNLEGIIEVRDESDRNGLRIVIDLKKDISVQNTLNYLYKNTDLQKNYNYNMVAIKDKRPVLMGILDILDGYIDHQIDVVTRSSIYDLNKAKDRKHIVEGLIKAISILDDVVKTIRESKDKSDAKRNLMAKYGFSEKQAEAIVMLQLYRLTNTDIKTLENENEELDEKIEYLNTIVDSDEVLRKVIIDELKTIKKKYPMPGL
;
A
#
# COMPACT_ATOMS: atom_id res chain seq x y z
N PRO A 1 25.67 -4.39 21.09
CA PRO A 1 25.31 -4.87 19.74
C PRO A 1 25.24 -6.40 19.67
N TYR A 2 24.58 -6.94 18.64
CA TYR A 2 24.59 -8.38 18.35
C TYR A 2 26.01 -8.89 18.12
N GLU A 3 26.27 -10.15 18.43
CA GLU A 3 27.59 -10.81 18.27
C GLU A 3 28.72 -10.20 19.08
N VAL A 4 28.44 -9.39 20.09
CA VAL A 4 29.44 -8.83 21.00
C VAL A 4 29.41 -9.59 22.32
N ASN A 5 30.59 -10.09 22.74
CA ASN A 5 30.72 -10.71 24.05
C ASN A 5 30.74 -9.61 25.11
N LYS A 6 29.72 -9.59 25.99
CA LYS A 6 29.59 -8.59 27.04
C LYS A 6 30.79 -8.56 27.98
N ALA A 7 31.27 -9.73 28.42
CA ALA A 7 32.39 -9.80 29.35
C ALA A 7 33.68 -9.23 28.76
N GLU A 8 33.97 -9.51 27.48
CA GLU A 8 35.11 -8.91 26.78
C GLU A 8 34.95 -7.41 26.57
N LEU A 9 33.71 -6.94 26.29
CA LEU A 9 33.43 -5.52 26.16
C LEU A 9 33.69 -4.79 27.49
N VAL A 10 33.20 -5.32 28.61
CA VAL A 10 33.42 -4.74 29.94
C VAL A 10 34.91 -4.71 30.23
N ARG A 11 35.64 -5.81 30.01
CA ARG A 11 37.10 -5.88 30.21
C ARG A 11 37.82 -4.83 29.35
N LYS A 12 37.48 -4.65 28.11
CA LYS A 12 38.07 -3.67 27.20
C LYS A 12 37.82 -2.23 27.65
N ILE A 13 36.64 -1.94 28.17
CA ILE A 13 36.31 -0.62 28.72
C ILE A 13 37.12 -0.38 29.99
N ASP A 14 37.29 -1.38 30.86
CA ASP A 14 38.08 -1.31 32.08
C ASP A 14 39.58 -1.15 31.78
N GLU A 15 40.10 -1.83 30.76
CA GLU A 15 41.45 -1.65 30.26
C GLU A 15 41.69 -0.19 29.77
N ILE A 16 40.72 0.43 29.10
CA ILE A 16 40.81 1.84 28.69
C ILE A 16 40.90 2.74 29.92
N HIS A 17 40.14 2.46 30.98
CA HIS A 17 40.20 3.15 32.25
C HIS A 17 41.58 2.96 32.92
N PHE A 18 42.01 1.72 33.07
CA PHE A 18 43.27 1.37 33.73
C PHE A 18 44.51 1.99 33.06
N ASN A 19 44.54 1.94 31.74
CA ASN A 19 45.63 2.50 30.93
C ASN A 19 45.56 4.03 30.79
N ARG A 20 44.56 4.68 31.40
CA ARG A 20 44.34 6.14 31.34
C ARG A 20 44.22 6.68 29.89
N ASN A 21 43.78 5.84 28.94
CA ASN A 21 43.57 6.26 27.57
C ASN A 21 42.39 7.22 27.43
N LEU A 22 41.49 7.20 28.43
CA LEU A 22 40.38 8.14 28.54
C LEU A 22 40.30 8.59 30.03
N GLU A 23 40.54 9.87 30.24
CA GLU A 23 40.40 10.43 31.59
C GLU A 23 38.93 10.58 31.97
N GLY A 24 38.65 10.37 33.27
CA GLY A 24 37.33 10.64 33.82
C GLY A 24 36.45 9.45 34.09
N ILE A 25 36.78 8.23 33.68
CA ILE A 25 36.12 7.01 34.14
C ILE A 25 36.57 6.76 35.60
N ILE A 26 35.64 6.50 36.50
CA ILE A 26 35.89 6.15 37.90
C ILE A 26 35.81 4.63 38.07
N GLU A 27 34.78 4.01 37.53
CA GLU A 27 34.51 2.60 37.69
C GLU A 27 33.66 2.05 36.51
N VAL A 28 33.88 0.79 36.20
CA VAL A 28 33.09 0.05 35.19
C VAL A 28 32.49 -1.18 35.87
N ARG A 29 31.17 -1.33 35.83
CA ARG A 29 30.46 -2.45 36.48
C ARG A 29 29.51 -3.12 35.51
N ASP A 30 29.44 -4.43 35.63
CA ASP A 30 28.37 -5.23 34.99
C ASP A 30 27.24 -5.43 35.97
N GLU A 31 26.13 -4.76 35.75
CA GLU A 31 24.91 -4.85 36.58
C GLU A 31 23.80 -5.62 35.82
N SER A 32 24.16 -6.49 34.87
CA SER A 32 23.20 -7.29 34.16
C SER A 32 22.52 -8.31 35.06
N ASP A 33 21.20 -8.41 34.91
CA ASP A 33 20.35 -9.34 35.66
C ASP A 33 19.33 -10.03 34.74
N ARG A 34 18.35 -10.68 35.33
CA ARG A 34 17.25 -11.35 34.62
C ARG A 34 16.36 -10.39 33.81
N ASN A 35 16.42 -9.08 34.06
CA ASN A 35 15.62 -8.08 33.36
C ASN A 35 16.35 -7.52 32.13
N GLY A 36 17.66 -7.76 31.99
CA GLY A 36 18.40 -7.34 30.79
C GLY A 36 19.90 -7.14 31.01
N LEU A 37 20.56 -6.75 29.92
CA LEU A 37 21.99 -6.43 29.93
C LEU A 37 22.19 -4.96 30.35
N ARG A 38 23.03 -4.75 31.35
CA ARG A 38 23.37 -3.41 31.87
C ARG A 38 24.82 -3.32 32.23
N ILE A 39 25.54 -2.40 31.55
CA ILE A 39 26.90 -2.01 31.90
C ILE A 39 26.85 -0.57 32.42
N VAL A 40 27.35 -0.34 33.61
CA VAL A 40 27.40 0.99 34.25
C VAL A 40 28.83 1.49 34.23
N ILE A 41 29.03 2.73 33.80
CA ILE A 41 30.32 3.43 33.77
C ILE A 41 30.13 4.72 34.55
N ASP A 42 30.78 4.81 35.71
CA ASP A 42 30.77 6.00 36.55
C ASP A 42 31.81 7.00 36.07
N LEU A 43 31.39 8.25 35.87
CA LEU A 43 32.24 9.32 35.40
C LEU A 43 32.46 10.40 36.46
N LYS A 44 33.61 11.08 36.43
CA LYS A 44 33.87 12.31 37.21
C LYS A 44 32.92 13.42 36.78
N LYS A 45 32.57 14.33 37.74
CA LYS A 45 31.57 15.39 37.52
C LYS A 45 31.89 16.35 36.38
N ASP A 46 33.16 16.58 36.09
CA ASP A 46 33.60 17.60 35.13
C ASP A 46 33.89 17.04 33.75
N ILE A 47 33.51 15.80 33.49
CA ILE A 47 33.73 15.12 32.20
C ILE A 47 32.51 15.15 31.32
N SER A 48 32.73 15.43 30.03
CA SER A 48 31.69 15.36 29.01
C SER A 48 31.30 13.91 28.73
N VAL A 49 30.09 13.53 29.13
CA VAL A 49 29.50 12.21 28.86
C VAL A 49 29.54 11.91 27.37
N GLN A 50 29.21 12.90 26.51
CA GLN A 50 29.17 12.72 25.06
C GLN A 50 30.54 12.40 24.47
N ASN A 51 31.61 13.06 24.94
CA ASN A 51 32.96 12.79 24.44
C ASN A 51 33.44 11.40 24.88
N THR A 52 33.14 11.01 26.11
CA THR A 52 33.42 9.66 26.61
C THR A 52 32.69 8.61 25.77
N LEU A 53 31.42 8.81 25.52
CA LEU A 53 30.61 7.88 24.70
C LEU A 53 31.14 7.76 23.27
N ASN A 54 31.48 8.89 22.63
CA ASN A 54 32.05 8.92 21.29
C ASN A 54 33.41 8.19 21.23
N TYR A 55 34.22 8.34 22.26
CA TYR A 55 35.50 7.62 22.37
C TYR A 55 35.26 6.11 22.48
N LEU A 56 34.36 5.70 23.35
CA LEU A 56 34.00 4.28 23.53
C LEU A 56 33.43 3.66 22.28
N TYR A 57 32.55 4.36 21.55
CA TYR A 57 32.04 3.89 20.24
C TYR A 57 33.15 3.67 19.22
N LYS A 58 34.14 4.56 19.19
CA LYS A 58 35.26 4.48 18.24
C LYS A 58 36.27 3.38 18.59
N ASN A 59 36.46 3.07 19.87
CA ASN A 59 37.58 2.23 20.34
C ASN A 59 37.13 0.89 20.94
N THR A 60 35.83 0.63 21.01
CA THR A 60 35.30 -0.63 21.53
C THR A 60 34.19 -1.19 20.62
N ASP A 61 33.76 -2.41 20.91
CA ASP A 61 32.66 -3.06 20.19
C ASP A 61 31.24 -2.57 20.62
N LEU A 62 31.16 -1.41 21.32
CA LEU A 62 29.89 -0.72 21.54
C LEU A 62 29.23 -0.28 20.24
N GLN A 63 30.04 0.01 19.22
CA GLN A 63 29.59 0.21 17.85
C GLN A 63 30.32 -0.77 16.94
N LYS A 64 29.57 -1.58 16.20
CA LYS A 64 30.11 -2.59 15.30
C LYS A 64 29.48 -2.46 13.92
N ASN A 65 30.31 -2.62 12.89
CA ASN A 65 29.80 -2.70 11.53
C ASN A 65 29.19 -4.07 11.30
N TYR A 66 27.98 -4.09 10.77
CA TYR A 66 27.32 -5.32 10.36
C TYR A 66 27.41 -5.46 8.84
N ASN A 67 28.14 -6.48 8.40
CA ASN A 67 28.23 -6.80 6.98
C ASN A 67 27.13 -7.77 6.60
N TYR A 68 26.40 -7.46 5.54
CA TYR A 68 25.32 -8.30 5.06
C TYR A 68 25.41 -8.53 3.55
N ASN A 69 24.98 -9.70 3.12
CA ASN A 69 24.74 -10.04 1.72
C ASN A 69 23.26 -10.30 1.54
N MET A 70 22.53 -9.28 1.05
CA MET A 70 21.11 -9.42 0.77
C MET A 70 20.90 -9.74 -0.70
N VAL A 71 20.34 -10.92 -0.96
CA VAL A 71 19.93 -11.34 -2.30
C VAL A 71 18.41 -11.31 -2.35
N ALA A 72 17.86 -10.51 -3.25
CA ALA A 72 16.43 -10.42 -3.50
C ALA A 72 16.12 -10.78 -4.96
N ILE A 73 14.87 -11.15 -5.22
CA ILE A 73 14.41 -11.40 -6.59
C ILE A 73 13.87 -10.10 -7.16
N LYS A 74 14.56 -9.52 -8.13
CA LYS A 74 14.10 -8.39 -8.93
C LYS A 74 13.98 -8.85 -10.38
N ASP A 75 12.86 -8.55 -11.03
CA ASP A 75 12.58 -8.92 -12.42
C ASP A 75 12.79 -10.41 -12.71
N LYS A 76 12.34 -11.27 -11.78
CA LYS A 76 12.45 -12.75 -11.83
C LYS A 76 13.89 -13.27 -11.79
N ARG A 77 14.86 -12.47 -11.34
CA ARG A 77 16.27 -12.86 -11.21
C ARG A 77 16.79 -12.55 -9.80
N PRO A 78 17.65 -13.42 -9.24
CA PRO A 78 18.33 -13.10 -7.98
C PRO A 78 19.38 -12.00 -8.24
N VAL A 79 19.29 -10.92 -7.43
CA VAL A 79 20.20 -9.77 -7.50
C VAL A 79 20.70 -9.47 -6.10
N LEU A 80 22.01 -9.23 -5.97
CA LEU A 80 22.59 -8.68 -4.74
C LEU A 80 22.22 -7.21 -4.64
N MET A 81 21.55 -6.83 -3.56
CA MET A 81 20.97 -5.50 -3.40
C MET A 81 21.37 -4.87 -2.08
N GLY A 82 21.63 -3.55 -2.11
CA GLY A 82 21.70 -2.73 -0.92
C GLY A 82 20.32 -2.42 -0.36
N ILE A 83 20.27 -1.83 0.84
CA ILE A 83 18.98 -1.52 1.49
C ILE A 83 18.17 -0.51 0.67
N LEU A 84 18.82 0.48 0.04
CA LEU A 84 18.15 1.47 -0.80
C LEU A 84 17.58 0.82 -2.06
N ASP A 85 18.34 -0.07 -2.71
CA ASP A 85 17.87 -0.80 -3.91
C ASP A 85 16.64 -1.66 -3.62
N ILE A 86 16.56 -2.24 -2.40
CA ILE A 86 15.40 -3.02 -1.97
C ILE A 86 14.20 -2.12 -1.75
N LEU A 87 14.39 -0.96 -1.12
CA LEU A 87 13.31 0.01 -0.89
C LEU A 87 12.80 0.58 -2.21
N ASP A 88 13.71 0.96 -3.10
CA ASP A 88 13.34 1.47 -4.44
C ASP A 88 12.61 0.39 -5.25
N GLY A 89 13.13 -0.86 -5.24
CA GLY A 89 12.46 -1.97 -5.90
C GLY A 89 11.07 -2.27 -5.35
N TYR A 90 10.85 -2.09 -4.04
CA TYR A 90 9.53 -2.20 -3.43
C TYR A 90 8.59 -1.06 -3.87
N ILE A 91 9.09 0.18 -3.90
CA ILE A 91 8.31 1.34 -4.35
C ILE A 91 7.90 1.18 -5.82
N ASP A 92 8.83 0.80 -6.69
CA ASP A 92 8.56 0.53 -8.10
C ASP A 92 7.47 -0.54 -8.27
N HIS A 93 7.56 -1.62 -7.49
CA HIS A 93 6.55 -2.67 -7.48
C HIS A 93 5.18 -2.16 -7.02
N GLN A 94 5.12 -1.33 -5.97
CA GLN A 94 3.86 -0.75 -5.50
C GLN A 94 3.24 0.18 -6.55
N ILE A 95 4.04 0.99 -7.21
CA ILE A 95 3.58 1.86 -8.32
C ILE A 95 2.95 1.00 -9.41
N ASP A 96 3.61 -0.06 -9.86
CA ASP A 96 3.08 -0.96 -10.90
C ASP A 96 1.77 -1.64 -10.47
N VAL A 97 1.71 -2.17 -9.24
CA VAL A 97 0.53 -2.86 -8.72
C VAL A 97 -0.66 -1.91 -8.60
N VAL A 98 -0.48 -0.74 -7.97
CA VAL A 98 -1.57 0.24 -7.78
C VAL A 98 -2.05 0.77 -9.13
N THR A 99 -1.14 1.06 -10.07
CA THR A 99 -1.49 1.50 -11.42
C THR A 99 -2.34 0.46 -12.15
N ARG A 100 -1.89 -0.80 -12.18
CA ARG A 100 -2.64 -1.88 -12.85
C ARG A 100 -4.00 -2.15 -12.21
N SER A 101 -4.06 -2.13 -10.88
CA SER A 101 -5.31 -2.29 -10.14
C SER A 101 -6.28 -1.15 -10.46
N SER A 102 -5.79 0.10 -10.46
CA SER A 102 -6.60 1.28 -10.78
C SER A 102 -7.14 1.26 -12.21
N ILE A 103 -6.31 0.84 -13.19
CA ILE A 103 -6.74 0.67 -14.59
C ILE A 103 -7.81 -0.42 -14.70
N TYR A 104 -7.64 -1.54 -14.02
CA TYR A 104 -8.63 -2.62 -14.02
C TYR A 104 -9.97 -2.15 -13.44
N ASP A 105 -9.94 -1.49 -12.28
CA ASP A 105 -11.13 -0.98 -11.63
C ASP A 105 -11.81 0.13 -12.44
N LEU A 106 -11.02 0.99 -13.09
CA LEU A 106 -11.50 2.02 -14.01
C LEU A 106 -12.28 1.41 -15.17
N ASN A 107 -11.71 0.40 -15.84
CA ASN A 107 -12.36 -0.27 -16.95
C ASN A 107 -13.65 -0.98 -16.50
N LYS A 108 -13.62 -1.64 -15.34
CA LYS A 108 -14.79 -2.28 -14.75
C LYS A 108 -15.89 -1.27 -14.40
N ALA A 109 -15.53 -0.12 -13.85
CA ALA A 109 -16.47 0.96 -13.55
C ALA A 109 -17.08 1.54 -14.82
N LYS A 110 -16.28 1.80 -15.86
CA LYS A 110 -16.74 2.28 -17.17
C LYS A 110 -17.69 1.27 -17.85
N ASP A 111 -17.35 -0.02 -17.84
CA ASP A 111 -18.23 -1.08 -18.38
C ASP A 111 -19.56 -1.13 -17.62
N ARG A 112 -19.54 -1.01 -16.29
CA ARG A 112 -20.77 -1.01 -15.49
C ARG A 112 -21.59 0.24 -15.74
N LYS A 113 -20.98 1.42 -15.77
CA LYS A 113 -21.63 2.70 -16.08
C LYS A 113 -22.34 2.63 -17.44
N HIS A 114 -21.65 2.12 -18.47
CA HIS A 114 -22.22 1.96 -19.80
C HIS A 114 -23.52 1.12 -19.79
N ILE A 115 -23.56 0.06 -18.97
CA ILE A 115 -24.77 -0.76 -18.81
C ILE A 115 -25.86 0.03 -18.08
N VAL A 116 -25.53 0.71 -16.98
CA VAL A 116 -26.47 1.50 -16.18
C VAL A 116 -27.11 2.62 -17.01
N GLU A 117 -26.33 3.36 -17.78
CA GLU A 117 -26.82 4.37 -18.72
C GLU A 117 -27.81 3.80 -19.74
N GLY A 118 -27.51 2.62 -20.27
CA GLY A 118 -28.39 1.90 -21.17
C GLY A 118 -29.72 1.52 -20.50
N LEU A 119 -29.69 1.06 -19.25
CA LEU A 119 -30.88 0.73 -18.47
C LEU A 119 -31.72 1.99 -18.17
N ILE A 120 -31.12 3.08 -17.75
CA ILE A 120 -31.80 4.36 -17.51
C ILE A 120 -32.48 4.83 -18.81
N LYS A 121 -31.77 4.81 -19.93
CA LYS A 121 -32.31 5.16 -21.24
C LYS A 121 -33.47 4.23 -21.64
N ALA A 122 -33.36 2.92 -21.42
CA ALA A 122 -34.41 1.96 -21.73
C ALA A 122 -35.67 2.21 -20.89
N ILE A 123 -35.52 2.59 -19.62
CA ILE A 123 -36.64 2.92 -18.74
C ILE A 123 -37.34 4.19 -19.20
N SER A 124 -36.64 5.21 -19.68
CA SER A 124 -37.23 6.45 -20.18
C SER A 124 -38.11 6.25 -21.43
N ILE A 125 -37.92 5.16 -22.18
CA ILE A 125 -38.70 4.77 -23.37
C ILE A 125 -39.29 3.37 -23.20
N LEU A 126 -39.75 3.03 -22.00
CA LEU A 126 -40.08 1.68 -21.58
C LEU A 126 -41.18 1.04 -22.49
N ASP A 127 -42.24 1.76 -22.79
CA ASP A 127 -43.36 1.23 -23.59
C ASP A 127 -42.88 0.79 -24.97
N ASP A 128 -41.99 1.58 -25.59
CA ASP A 128 -41.41 1.27 -26.89
C ASP A 128 -40.47 0.06 -26.85
N VAL A 129 -39.66 -0.01 -25.77
CA VAL A 129 -38.77 -1.16 -25.53
C VAL A 129 -39.55 -2.43 -25.32
N VAL A 130 -40.59 -2.42 -24.47
CA VAL A 130 -41.46 -3.59 -24.23
C VAL A 130 -42.17 -4.02 -25.50
N LYS A 131 -42.70 -3.07 -26.27
CA LYS A 131 -43.35 -3.36 -27.57
C LYS A 131 -42.38 -4.05 -28.52
N THR A 132 -41.16 -3.52 -28.65
CA THR A 132 -40.14 -4.09 -29.54
C THR A 132 -39.72 -5.50 -29.12
N ILE A 133 -39.57 -5.75 -27.80
CA ILE A 133 -39.27 -7.10 -27.29
C ILE A 133 -40.41 -8.09 -27.61
N ARG A 134 -41.67 -7.68 -27.42
CA ARG A 134 -42.87 -8.52 -27.68
C ARG A 134 -43.04 -8.84 -29.15
N GLU A 135 -42.68 -7.94 -30.05
CA GLU A 135 -42.74 -8.13 -31.49
C GLU A 135 -41.59 -8.98 -32.04
N SER A 136 -40.55 -9.22 -31.26
CA SER A 136 -39.38 -10.00 -31.65
C SER A 136 -39.62 -11.50 -31.53
N LYS A 137 -39.01 -12.30 -32.41
CA LYS A 137 -39.18 -13.74 -32.48
C LYS A 137 -38.51 -14.52 -31.37
N ASP A 138 -37.35 -14.04 -30.93
CA ASP A 138 -36.54 -14.64 -29.88
C ASP A 138 -35.63 -13.59 -29.21
N LYS A 139 -34.86 -14.02 -28.21
CA LYS A 139 -33.95 -13.16 -27.46
C LYS A 139 -32.90 -12.48 -28.37
N SER A 140 -32.34 -13.19 -29.33
CA SER A 140 -31.32 -12.67 -30.25
C SER A 140 -31.92 -11.63 -31.20
N ASP A 141 -33.14 -11.86 -31.66
CA ASP A 141 -33.88 -10.92 -32.49
C ASP A 141 -34.26 -9.65 -31.71
N ALA A 142 -34.69 -9.80 -30.46
CA ALA A 142 -34.99 -8.66 -29.57
C ALA A 142 -33.74 -7.79 -29.36
N LYS A 143 -32.56 -8.38 -29.10
CA LYS A 143 -31.30 -7.64 -29.00
C LYS A 143 -31.00 -6.86 -30.26
N ARG A 144 -31.06 -7.50 -31.45
CA ARG A 144 -30.82 -6.82 -32.74
C ARG A 144 -31.76 -5.66 -32.97
N ASN A 145 -33.05 -5.86 -32.68
CA ASN A 145 -34.08 -4.83 -32.84
C ASN A 145 -33.85 -3.64 -31.89
N LEU A 146 -33.49 -3.88 -30.65
CA LEU A 146 -33.13 -2.83 -29.69
C LEU A 146 -31.90 -2.03 -30.13
N MET A 147 -30.86 -2.71 -30.61
CA MET A 147 -29.67 -2.06 -31.16
C MET A 147 -30.01 -1.22 -32.39
N ALA A 148 -30.78 -1.77 -33.35
CA ALA A 148 -31.09 -1.08 -34.59
C ALA A 148 -32.02 0.12 -34.40
N LYS A 149 -33.06 0.00 -33.54
CA LYS A 149 -34.07 1.06 -33.36
C LYS A 149 -33.62 2.18 -32.44
N TYR A 150 -32.89 1.85 -31.35
CA TYR A 150 -32.60 2.83 -30.26
C TYR A 150 -31.12 3.10 -30.07
N GLY A 151 -30.23 2.44 -30.85
CA GLY A 151 -28.79 2.65 -30.80
C GLY A 151 -28.15 2.10 -29.53
N PHE A 152 -28.74 1.11 -28.88
CA PHE A 152 -28.08 0.44 -27.74
C PHE A 152 -26.91 -0.40 -28.23
N SER A 153 -25.88 -0.49 -27.38
CA SER A 153 -24.80 -1.46 -27.60
C SER A 153 -25.25 -2.89 -27.33
N GLU A 154 -24.48 -3.87 -27.79
CA GLU A 154 -24.81 -5.27 -27.54
C GLU A 154 -24.89 -5.59 -26.02
N LYS A 155 -23.94 -5.06 -25.22
CA LYS A 155 -23.93 -5.19 -23.76
C LYS A 155 -25.18 -4.58 -23.11
N GLN A 156 -25.60 -3.41 -23.60
CA GLN A 156 -26.81 -2.73 -23.11
C GLN A 156 -28.05 -3.49 -23.50
N ALA A 157 -28.17 -3.92 -24.76
CA ALA A 157 -29.31 -4.69 -25.24
C ALA A 157 -29.46 -6.04 -24.50
N GLU A 158 -28.35 -6.72 -24.22
CA GLU A 158 -28.32 -7.93 -23.40
C GLU A 158 -28.88 -7.66 -21.99
N ALA A 159 -28.39 -6.60 -21.33
CA ALA A 159 -28.84 -6.22 -19.99
C ALA A 159 -30.33 -5.84 -19.96
N ILE A 160 -30.83 -5.14 -21.00
CA ILE A 160 -32.23 -4.73 -21.12
C ILE A 160 -33.12 -5.96 -21.29
N VAL A 161 -32.78 -6.91 -22.17
CA VAL A 161 -33.55 -8.13 -22.39
C VAL A 161 -33.55 -9.04 -21.15
N MET A 162 -32.49 -8.99 -20.32
CA MET A 162 -32.41 -9.73 -19.06
C MET A 162 -33.11 -9.02 -17.90
N LEU A 163 -33.53 -7.76 -18.07
CA LEU A 163 -34.18 -6.98 -17.02
C LEU A 163 -35.54 -7.59 -16.65
N GLN A 164 -35.71 -7.86 -15.38
CA GLN A 164 -36.98 -8.40 -14.85
C GLN A 164 -38.00 -7.25 -14.67
N LEU A 165 -39.18 -7.38 -15.24
CA LEU A 165 -40.20 -6.32 -15.26
C LEU A 165 -40.61 -5.78 -13.88
N TYR A 166 -40.49 -6.58 -12.81
CA TYR A 166 -40.78 -6.12 -11.44
C TYR A 166 -39.76 -5.13 -10.89
N ARG A 167 -38.57 -5.01 -11.51
CA ARG A 167 -37.51 -4.03 -11.12
C ARG A 167 -37.70 -2.65 -11.76
N LEU A 168 -38.89 -2.35 -12.27
CA LEU A 168 -39.21 -1.10 -12.94
C LEU A 168 -40.01 -0.14 -12.04
N THR A 169 -39.85 -0.28 -10.74
CA THR A 169 -40.49 0.66 -9.78
C THR A 169 -39.71 1.99 -9.73
N ASN A 170 -40.39 3.07 -9.29
CA ASN A 170 -39.76 4.37 -9.13
C ASN A 170 -38.55 4.32 -8.17
N THR A 171 -38.54 3.39 -7.22
CA THR A 171 -37.42 3.17 -6.29
C THR A 171 -36.20 2.57 -7.02
N ASP A 172 -36.44 1.66 -7.96
CA ASP A 172 -35.36 1.03 -8.74
C ASP A 172 -34.72 2.03 -9.71
N ILE A 173 -35.49 2.95 -10.27
CA ILE A 173 -35.00 4.02 -11.16
C ILE A 173 -34.03 4.93 -10.38
N LYS A 174 -34.43 5.40 -9.20
CA LYS A 174 -33.57 6.20 -8.34
C LYS A 174 -32.30 5.47 -7.92
N THR A 175 -32.40 4.17 -7.71
CA THR A 175 -31.22 3.35 -7.39
C THR A 175 -30.22 3.30 -8.55
N LEU A 176 -30.70 3.19 -9.81
CA LEU A 176 -29.84 3.24 -10.98
C LEU A 176 -29.24 4.63 -11.23
N GLU A 177 -29.99 5.68 -10.97
CA GLU A 177 -29.50 7.07 -11.05
C GLU A 177 -28.38 7.31 -10.01
N ASN A 178 -28.60 6.91 -8.75
CA ASN A 178 -27.59 7.01 -7.70
C ASN A 178 -26.35 6.15 -8.06
N GLU A 179 -26.54 4.91 -8.55
CA GLU A 179 -25.43 4.07 -9.00
C GLU A 179 -24.64 4.75 -10.12
N ASN A 180 -25.30 5.45 -11.03
CA ASN A 180 -24.65 6.18 -12.12
C ASN A 180 -23.78 7.31 -11.59
N GLU A 181 -24.29 8.09 -10.61
CA GLU A 181 -23.53 9.18 -9.95
C GLU A 181 -22.31 8.62 -9.19
N GLU A 182 -22.50 7.54 -8.41
CA GLU A 182 -21.40 6.89 -7.69
C GLU A 182 -20.31 6.36 -8.65
N LEU A 183 -20.73 5.83 -9.80
CA LEU A 183 -19.81 5.36 -10.83
C LEU A 183 -19.05 6.52 -11.49
N ASP A 184 -19.69 7.68 -11.68
CA ASP A 184 -19.03 8.88 -12.21
C ASP A 184 -17.95 9.37 -11.26
N GLU A 185 -18.27 9.53 -9.98
CA GLU A 185 -17.29 9.92 -8.96
C GLU A 185 -16.12 8.94 -8.88
N LYS A 186 -16.42 7.63 -8.94
CA LYS A 186 -15.40 6.59 -8.92
C LYS A 186 -14.50 6.62 -10.15
N ILE A 187 -15.06 6.82 -11.33
CA ILE A 187 -14.31 6.93 -12.60
C ILE A 187 -13.42 8.17 -12.57
N GLU A 188 -13.95 9.30 -12.11
CA GLU A 188 -13.16 10.53 -11.98
C GLU A 188 -11.97 10.33 -11.03
N TYR A 189 -12.22 9.78 -9.84
CA TYR A 189 -11.16 9.48 -8.87
C TYR A 189 -10.10 8.53 -9.44
N LEU A 190 -10.50 7.44 -10.08
CA LEU A 190 -9.56 6.47 -10.67
C LEU A 190 -8.75 7.08 -11.83
N ASN A 191 -9.35 7.96 -12.63
CA ASN A 191 -8.62 8.70 -13.65
C ASN A 191 -7.53 9.59 -13.02
N THR A 192 -7.83 10.30 -11.91
CA THR A 192 -6.81 11.13 -11.23
C THR A 192 -5.61 10.31 -10.73
N ILE A 193 -5.83 9.07 -10.30
CA ILE A 193 -4.75 8.16 -9.89
C ILE A 193 -3.89 7.73 -11.09
N VAL A 194 -4.55 7.40 -12.22
CA VAL A 194 -3.85 6.90 -13.42
C VAL A 194 -3.09 8.01 -14.14
N ASP A 195 -3.62 9.23 -14.14
CA ASP A 195 -3.09 10.36 -14.91
C ASP A 195 -2.05 11.20 -14.14
N SER A 196 -1.91 11.00 -12.82
CA SER A 196 -1.02 11.80 -11.96
C SER A 196 -0.15 10.94 -11.04
N ASP A 197 1.16 10.97 -11.29
CA ASP A 197 2.16 10.33 -10.43
C ASP A 197 2.11 10.85 -8.98
N GLU A 198 1.77 12.12 -8.78
CA GLU A 198 1.65 12.71 -7.44
C GLU A 198 0.49 12.07 -6.65
N VAL A 199 -0.67 11.95 -7.30
CA VAL A 199 -1.86 11.31 -6.70
C VAL A 199 -1.60 9.84 -6.42
N LEU A 200 -0.99 9.13 -7.38
CA LEU A 200 -0.61 7.72 -7.24
C LEU A 200 0.32 7.51 -6.03
N ARG A 201 1.37 8.33 -5.89
CA ARG A 201 2.29 8.28 -4.74
C ARG A 201 1.57 8.58 -3.42
N LYS A 202 0.62 9.51 -3.43
CA LYS A 202 -0.19 9.82 -2.24
C LYS A 202 -1.03 8.63 -1.79
N VAL A 203 -1.65 7.91 -2.73
CA VAL A 203 -2.41 6.68 -2.44
C VAL A 203 -1.50 5.64 -1.78
N ILE A 204 -0.31 5.39 -2.35
CA ILE A 204 0.66 4.44 -1.78
C ILE A 204 1.09 4.86 -0.37
N ILE A 205 1.37 6.15 -0.15
CA ILE A 205 1.75 6.69 1.17
C ILE A 205 0.63 6.46 2.19
N ASP A 206 -0.62 6.67 1.83
CA ASP A 206 -1.75 6.54 2.74
C ASP A 206 -2.05 5.06 3.06
N GLU A 207 -1.85 4.16 2.11
CA GLU A 207 -1.88 2.71 2.34
C GLU A 207 -0.77 2.29 3.32
N LEU A 208 0.47 2.74 3.11
CA LEU A 208 1.59 2.45 4.00
C LEU A 208 1.37 3.00 5.41
N LYS A 209 0.81 4.21 5.55
CA LYS A 209 0.43 4.77 6.86
C LYS A 209 -0.63 3.92 7.56
N THR A 210 -1.59 3.39 6.80
CA THR A 210 -2.63 2.51 7.32
C THR A 210 -2.03 1.20 7.83
N ILE A 211 -1.10 0.60 7.07
CA ILE A 211 -0.37 -0.61 7.48
C ILE A 211 0.44 -0.32 8.75
N LYS A 212 1.19 0.79 8.79
CA LYS A 212 1.97 1.20 9.97
C LYS A 212 1.11 1.36 11.22
N LYS A 213 -0.10 1.92 11.07
CA LYS A 213 -1.05 2.08 12.19
C LYS A 213 -1.63 0.74 12.65
N LYS A 214 -1.90 -0.17 11.71
CA LYS A 214 -2.50 -1.48 12.01
C LYS A 214 -1.51 -2.46 12.63
N TYR A 215 -0.23 -2.35 12.25
CA TYR A 215 0.85 -3.24 12.69
C TYR A 215 2.01 -2.42 13.27
N PRO A 216 1.84 -1.78 14.44
CA PRO A 216 2.93 -1.06 15.08
C PRO A 216 4.02 -2.03 15.49
N MET A 217 5.29 -1.72 15.16
CA MET A 217 6.43 -2.46 15.71
C MET A 217 6.67 -1.99 17.14
N PRO A 218 6.58 -2.85 18.15
CA PRO A 218 6.91 -2.46 19.51
C PRO A 218 8.44 -2.25 19.61
N GLY A 219 8.86 -1.06 20.02
CA GLY A 219 10.24 -0.82 20.45
C GLY A 219 11.22 -0.22 19.44
N LEU A 220 10.75 0.51 18.43
CA LEU A 220 11.60 1.44 17.67
C LEU A 220 11.33 2.87 18.06
#